data_bf82ad4ca66b6ae26123185beb3c87f5
#
_entry.id   bf82ad4ca66b6ae26123185beb3c87f5
#
_cell.length_a   1.000
_cell.length_b   1.000
_cell.length_c   1.000
_cell.angle_alpha   90.00
_cell.angle_beta   90.00
_cell.angle_gamma   90.00
#
_symmetry.space_group_name_H-M   'P 1'
#
loop_
_entity.id
_entity.type
_entity.pdbx_description
1 polymer ?
#
loop_
_entity_poly.entity_id
_entity_poly.type
_entity_poly.pdbx_seq_one_letter_code
_entity_poly.pdbx_strand_id
1 'polypeptide(L)'
;MLLQEAIDEFLLYLEIEKNYSKNTVAGYSFDLKTFEDFLVKHHRSLKLNDIHKTLVRRFIQEQITKENMKPRTIHRKISCLKSFTKYCTRENLLMNDFMVGIETPKIDNKLPVYMTLQELQKLFRYLENDTGRFAIRNHLMFKLLATTGMRRSELVDITWEQLDLFNNTIRIHGKGKKERLLPLHPMIVPLIVDYKNSLPEYLLHPSQPVLLIRMATG
;
A
#
# COMPACT_ATOMS: atom_id res chain seq x y z
N MET A 1 -0.85 6.82 -31.86
CA MET A 1 -1.43 6.52 -30.54
C MET A 1 -1.20 7.70 -29.63
N LEU A 2 -2.21 8.10 -28.90
CA LEU A 2 -2.09 9.14 -27.84
C LEU A 2 -1.50 8.51 -26.57
N LEU A 3 -0.87 9.32 -25.75
CA LEU A 3 -0.30 8.88 -24.47
C LEU A 3 -1.38 8.29 -23.54
N GLN A 4 -2.58 8.90 -23.48
CA GLN A 4 -3.68 8.40 -22.65
C GLN A 4 -4.13 7.01 -23.10
N GLU A 5 -4.26 6.75 -24.39
CA GLU A 5 -4.61 5.42 -24.94
C GLU A 5 -3.59 4.36 -24.48
N ALA A 6 -2.29 4.68 -24.58
CA ALA A 6 -1.23 3.76 -24.15
C ALA A 6 -1.22 3.56 -22.63
N ILE A 7 -1.57 4.59 -21.85
CA ILE A 7 -1.71 4.50 -20.38
C ILE A 7 -2.85 3.54 -20.04
N ASP A 8 -4.00 3.67 -20.69
CA ASP A 8 -5.18 2.84 -20.40
C ASP A 8 -4.90 1.36 -20.71
N GLU A 9 -4.27 1.06 -21.85
CA GLU A 9 -3.83 -0.29 -22.18
C GLU A 9 -2.82 -0.86 -21.17
N PHE A 10 -1.86 -0.04 -20.75
CA PHE A 10 -0.88 -0.45 -19.75
C PHE A 10 -1.53 -0.75 -18.38
N LEU A 11 -2.46 0.08 -17.92
CA LEU A 11 -3.16 -0.15 -16.66
C LEU A 11 -4.00 -1.42 -16.71
N LEU A 12 -4.68 -1.67 -17.85
CA LEU A 12 -5.42 -2.90 -18.08
C LEU A 12 -4.50 -4.14 -18.05
N TYR A 13 -3.34 -4.07 -18.70
CA TYR A 13 -2.31 -5.10 -18.63
C TYR A 13 -1.85 -5.39 -17.21
N LEU A 14 -1.62 -4.33 -16.40
CA LEU A 14 -1.20 -4.51 -15.00
C LEU A 14 -2.30 -5.19 -14.17
N GLU A 15 -3.55 -4.87 -14.42
CA GLU A 15 -4.70 -5.43 -13.70
C GLU A 15 -4.95 -6.88 -14.11
N ILE A 16 -5.09 -7.17 -15.40
CA ILE A 16 -5.53 -8.46 -15.90
C ILE A 16 -4.37 -9.46 -15.99
N GLU A 17 -3.28 -9.10 -16.68
CA GLU A 17 -2.21 -10.06 -16.92
C GLU A 17 -1.21 -10.16 -15.75
N LYS A 18 -0.90 -9.02 -15.11
CA LYS A 18 0.02 -9.01 -13.97
C LYS A 18 -0.65 -9.23 -12.63
N ASN A 19 -1.99 -9.18 -12.59
CA ASN A 19 -2.78 -9.33 -11.38
C ASN A 19 -2.27 -8.43 -10.23
N TYR A 20 -1.96 -7.17 -10.57
CA TYR A 20 -1.51 -6.19 -9.58
C TYR A 20 -2.68 -5.76 -8.70
N SER A 21 -2.40 -5.42 -7.45
CA SER A 21 -3.42 -4.91 -6.54
C SER A 21 -3.99 -3.57 -7.04
N LYS A 22 -5.27 -3.31 -6.76
CA LYS A 22 -5.95 -2.04 -7.08
C LYS A 22 -5.14 -0.82 -6.63
N ASN A 23 -4.54 -0.86 -5.44
CA ASN A 23 -3.69 0.21 -4.93
C ASN A 23 -2.43 0.42 -5.78
N THR A 24 -1.85 -0.66 -6.30
CA THR A 24 -0.68 -0.57 -7.18
C THR A 24 -1.06 0.06 -8.51
N VAL A 25 -2.15 -0.40 -9.14
CA VAL A 25 -2.65 0.15 -10.40
C VAL A 25 -3.02 1.63 -10.24
N ALA A 26 -3.73 1.99 -9.17
CA ALA A 26 -4.05 3.39 -8.87
C ALA A 26 -2.80 4.26 -8.67
N GLY A 27 -1.75 3.73 -8.02
CA GLY A 27 -0.47 4.42 -7.88
C GLY A 27 0.22 4.68 -9.22
N TYR A 28 0.21 3.70 -10.13
CA TYR A 28 0.74 3.86 -11.50
C TYR A 28 -0.09 4.86 -12.30
N SER A 29 -1.43 4.75 -12.25
CA SER A 29 -2.33 5.70 -12.90
C SER A 29 -2.06 7.14 -12.47
N PHE A 30 -1.93 7.38 -11.16
CA PHE A 30 -1.63 8.70 -10.62
C PHE A 30 -0.27 9.25 -11.11
N ASP A 31 0.77 8.41 -11.15
CA ASP A 31 2.10 8.84 -11.59
C ASP A 31 2.15 9.16 -13.08
N LEU A 32 1.48 8.35 -13.91
CA LEU A 32 1.38 8.57 -15.36
C LEU A 32 0.53 9.80 -15.67
N LYS A 33 -0.57 9.99 -14.95
CA LYS A 33 -1.38 11.20 -15.07
C LYS A 33 -0.59 12.47 -14.72
N THR A 34 0.22 12.41 -13.65
CA THR A 34 1.11 13.54 -13.30
C THR A 34 2.09 13.87 -14.43
N PHE A 35 2.56 12.87 -15.17
CA PHE A 35 3.44 13.09 -16.33
C PHE A 35 2.67 13.67 -17.52
N GLU A 36 1.48 13.20 -17.80
CA GLU A 36 0.60 13.76 -18.84
C GLU A 36 0.26 15.23 -18.54
N ASP A 37 -0.14 15.54 -17.30
CA ASP A 37 -0.45 16.90 -16.86
C ASP A 37 0.75 17.84 -17.03
N PHE A 38 1.97 17.35 -16.79
CA PHE A 38 3.19 18.10 -17.09
C PHE A 38 3.33 18.40 -18.59
N LEU A 39 3.05 17.45 -19.48
CA LEU A 39 3.10 17.67 -20.92
C LEU A 39 2.07 18.70 -21.36
N VAL A 40 0.84 18.60 -20.87
CA VAL A 40 -0.23 19.58 -21.14
C VAL A 40 0.16 20.97 -20.66
N LYS A 41 0.61 21.10 -19.41
CA LYS A 41 1.05 22.37 -18.81
C LYS A 41 2.14 23.08 -19.62
N HIS A 42 3.01 22.32 -20.26
CA HIS A 42 4.12 22.84 -21.06
C HIS A 42 3.84 22.83 -22.57
N HIS A 43 2.59 22.69 -22.98
CA HIS A 43 2.16 22.67 -24.38
C HIS A 43 2.97 21.69 -25.24
N ARG A 44 3.23 20.48 -24.71
CA ARG A 44 3.95 19.40 -25.41
C ARG A 44 2.97 18.45 -26.09
N SER A 45 3.46 17.79 -27.13
CA SER A 45 2.68 16.77 -27.83
C SER A 45 2.29 15.64 -26.86
N LEU A 46 1.05 15.18 -26.97
CA LEU A 46 0.54 13.99 -26.27
C LEU A 46 0.60 12.73 -27.12
N LYS A 47 1.27 12.76 -28.30
CA LYS A 47 1.56 11.56 -29.06
C LYS A 47 2.71 10.80 -28.43
N LEU A 48 2.53 9.50 -28.20
CA LEU A 48 3.50 8.65 -27.53
C LEU A 48 4.89 8.71 -28.18
N ASN A 49 4.95 8.71 -29.51
CA ASN A 49 6.23 8.72 -30.27
C ASN A 49 6.96 10.07 -30.26
N ASP A 50 6.28 11.14 -29.82
CA ASP A 50 6.91 12.47 -29.70
C ASP A 50 7.56 12.67 -28.30
N ILE A 51 7.35 11.71 -27.42
CA ILE A 51 7.94 11.74 -26.07
C ILE A 51 9.39 11.23 -26.15
N HIS A 52 10.32 12.05 -25.68
CA HIS A 52 11.73 11.71 -25.71
C HIS A 52 12.42 12.04 -24.37
N LYS A 53 13.57 11.45 -24.17
CA LYS A 53 14.37 11.50 -22.92
C LYS A 53 14.50 12.92 -22.33
N THR A 54 14.64 13.94 -23.17
CA THR A 54 14.77 15.33 -22.70
C THR A 54 13.51 15.82 -21.99
N LEU A 55 12.30 15.44 -22.46
CA LEU A 55 11.06 15.79 -21.79
C LEU A 55 10.95 15.11 -20.41
N VAL A 56 11.33 13.84 -20.33
CA VAL A 56 11.35 13.10 -19.06
C VAL A 56 12.33 13.73 -18.06
N ARG A 57 13.52 14.12 -18.51
CA ARG A 57 14.48 14.82 -17.65
C ARG A 57 13.92 16.14 -17.11
N ARG A 58 13.24 16.93 -17.95
CA ARG A 58 12.57 18.18 -17.53
C ARG A 58 11.46 17.92 -16.54
N PHE A 59 10.65 16.89 -16.77
CA PHE A 59 9.62 16.46 -15.82
C PHE A 59 10.24 16.13 -14.45
N ILE A 60 11.25 15.27 -14.41
CA ILE A 60 11.94 14.90 -13.17
C ILE A 60 12.54 16.13 -12.47
N GLN A 61 13.18 17.02 -13.23
CA GLN A 61 13.73 18.26 -12.70
C GLN A 61 12.65 19.13 -12.07
N GLU A 62 11.50 19.30 -12.73
CA GLU A 62 10.39 20.09 -12.19
C GLU A 62 9.80 19.45 -10.91
N GLN A 63 9.65 18.13 -10.87
CA GLN A 63 9.20 17.43 -9.67
C GLN A 63 10.15 17.65 -8.47
N ILE A 64 11.45 17.76 -8.72
CA ILE A 64 12.45 18.01 -7.67
C ILE A 64 12.46 19.48 -7.26
N THR A 65 12.51 20.41 -8.23
CA THR A 65 12.82 21.83 -7.96
C THR A 65 11.58 22.68 -7.63
N LYS A 66 10.46 22.43 -8.31
CA LYS A 66 9.23 23.22 -8.13
C LYS A 66 8.27 22.54 -7.16
N GLU A 67 8.07 21.24 -7.30
CA GLU A 67 7.13 20.48 -6.48
C GLU A 67 7.76 19.97 -5.16
N ASN A 68 9.05 20.18 -4.97
CA ASN A 68 9.82 19.79 -3.78
C ASN A 68 9.56 18.33 -3.35
N MET A 69 9.44 17.43 -4.32
CA MET A 69 9.11 16.03 -4.07
C MET A 69 10.27 15.29 -3.41
N LYS A 70 9.93 14.44 -2.42
CA LYS A 70 10.94 13.62 -1.73
C LYS A 70 11.63 12.63 -2.70
N PRO A 71 12.93 12.33 -2.51
CA PRO A 71 13.68 11.41 -3.38
C PRO A 71 12.98 10.06 -3.59
N ARG A 72 12.32 9.51 -2.56
CA ARG A 72 11.57 8.25 -2.67
C ARG A 72 10.36 8.36 -3.62
N THR A 73 9.69 9.52 -3.66
CA THR A 73 8.59 9.79 -4.60
C THR A 73 9.12 9.87 -6.04
N ILE A 74 10.24 10.55 -6.25
CA ILE A 74 10.91 10.63 -7.57
C ILE A 74 11.32 9.25 -8.05
N HIS A 75 11.92 8.44 -7.17
CA HIS A 75 12.29 7.05 -7.47
C HIS A 75 11.08 6.24 -7.94
N ARG A 76 9.92 6.35 -7.25
CA ARG A 76 8.68 5.66 -7.62
C ARG A 76 8.18 6.11 -8.99
N LYS A 77 8.14 7.42 -9.27
CA LYS A 77 7.73 7.97 -10.57
C LYS A 77 8.64 7.48 -11.71
N ILE A 78 9.95 7.48 -11.52
CA ILE A 78 10.90 6.95 -12.51
C ILE A 78 10.67 5.45 -12.74
N SER A 79 10.44 4.68 -11.68
CA SER A 79 10.16 3.24 -11.79
C SER A 79 8.84 2.96 -12.53
N CYS A 80 7.84 3.80 -12.31
CA CYS A 80 6.58 3.76 -13.03
C CYS A 80 6.78 4.01 -14.53
N LEU A 81 7.45 5.10 -14.90
CA LEU A 81 7.76 5.42 -16.30
C LEU A 81 8.61 4.33 -16.98
N LYS A 82 9.61 3.77 -16.29
CA LYS A 82 10.39 2.63 -16.82
C LYS A 82 9.53 1.40 -17.09
N SER A 83 8.59 1.10 -16.19
CA SER A 83 7.67 -0.02 -16.38
C SER A 83 6.72 0.21 -17.56
N PHE A 84 6.21 1.43 -17.69
CA PHE A 84 5.34 1.85 -18.78
C PHE A 84 6.05 1.77 -20.14
N THR A 85 7.24 2.37 -20.27
CA THR A 85 7.97 2.34 -21.56
C THR A 85 8.39 0.93 -21.94
N LYS A 86 8.79 0.12 -20.98
CA LYS A 86 9.10 -1.30 -21.22
C LYS A 86 7.89 -2.06 -21.77
N TYR A 87 6.68 -1.79 -21.26
CA TYR A 87 5.43 -2.33 -21.79
C TYR A 87 5.21 -1.84 -23.23
N CYS A 88 5.23 -0.53 -23.46
CA CYS A 88 4.99 0.06 -24.77
C CYS A 88 5.98 -0.47 -25.85
N THR A 89 7.25 -0.65 -25.48
CA THR A 89 8.26 -1.21 -26.41
C THR A 89 7.98 -2.68 -26.70
N ARG A 90 7.59 -3.47 -25.71
CA ARG A 90 7.25 -4.88 -25.89
C ARG A 90 6.04 -5.07 -26.80
N GLU A 91 5.03 -4.21 -26.64
CA GLU A 91 3.79 -4.23 -27.46
C GLU A 91 3.95 -3.50 -28.81
N ASN A 92 5.18 -3.09 -29.17
CA ASN A 92 5.46 -2.34 -30.41
C ASN A 92 4.71 -1.01 -30.55
N LEU A 93 4.25 -0.42 -29.44
CA LEU A 93 3.60 0.89 -29.39
C LEU A 93 4.63 2.02 -29.47
N LEU A 94 5.87 1.74 -29.08
CA LEU A 94 6.98 2.67 -29.00
C LEU A 94 8.24 2.04 -29.65
N MET A 95 8.83 2.73 -30.62
CA MET A 95 10.03 2.22 -31.30
C MET A 95 11.28 2.24 -30.41
N ASN A 96 11.40 3.28 -29.56
CA ASN A 96 12.55 3.47 -28.69
C ASN A 96 12.14 3.81 -27.27
N ASP A 97 12.69 3.11 -26.30
CA ASP A 97 12.48 3.40 -24.88
C ASP A 97 13.12 4.73 -24.48
N PHE A 98 12.31 5.77 -24.27
CA PHE A 98 12.78 7.09 -23.86
C PHE A 98 13.33 7.15 -22.42
N MET A 99 13.22 6.06 -21.65
CA MET A 99 13.78 5.95 -20.30
C MET A 99 15.22 5.45 -20.30
N VAL A 100 15.77 5.00 -21.43
CA VAL A 100 17.15 4.52 -21.53
C VAL A 100 18.13 5.62 -21.09
N GLY A 101 18.98 5.29 -20.12
CA GLY A 101 19.96 6.22 -19.52
C GLY A 101 19.33 7.33 -18.66
N ILE A 102 18.09 7.15 -18.19
CA ILE A 102 17.55 7.93 -17.06
C ILE A 102 17.97 7.21 -15.77
N GLU A 103 18.86 7.87 -15.03
CA GLU A 103 19.30 7.38 -13.73
C GLU A 103 18.27 7.67 -12.65
N THR A 104 18.15 6.76 -11.72
CA THR A 104 17.29 6.95 -10.55
C THR A 104 18.11 7.57 -9.43
N PRO A 105 17.67 8.67 -8.81
CA PRO A 105 18.38 9.28 -7.70
C PRO A 105 18.68 8.26 -6.60
N LYS A 106 19.88 8.31 -6.03
CA LYS A 106 20.21 7.50 -4.86
C LYS A 106 19.30 7.90 -3.69
N ILE A 107 18.74 6.91 -3.03
CA ILE A 107 17.96 7.11 -1.81
C ILE A 107 18.85 6.72 -0.64
N ASP A 108 18.99 7.61 0.32
CA ASP A 108 19.63 7.27 1.58
C ASP A 108 18.79 6.18 2.29
N ASN A 109 19.38 5.03 2.47
CA ASN A 109 18.78 3.95 3.24
C ASN A 109 18.86 4.29 4.74
N LYS A 110 17.96 5.15 5.20
CA LYS A 110 17.80 5.35 6.63
C LYS A 110 17.30 4.06 7.26
N LEU A 111 17.97 3.63 8.32
CA LEU A 111 17.49 2.49 9.10
C LEU A 111 16.06 2.76 9.58
N PRO A 112 15.19 1.74 9.54
CA PRO A 112 13.84 1.88 10.08
C PRO A 112 13.89 2.29 11.55
N VAL A 113 13.07 3.26 11.91
CA VAL A 113 12.83 3.56 13.32
C VAL A 113 11.96 2.44 13.88
N TYR A 114 12.40 1.81 14.95
CA TYR A 114 11.68 0.75 15.63
C TYR A 114 11.44 1.15 17.09
N MET A 115 10.39 0.61 17.68
CA MET A 115 10.13 0.78 19.10
C MET A 115 11.03 -0.16 19.90
N THR A 116 11.65 0.36 20.94
CA THR A 116 12.36 -0.45 21.92
C THR A 116 11.36 -1.25 22.76
N LEU A 117 11.84 -2.31 23.43
CA LEU A 117 11.00 -3.09 24.34
C LEU A 117 10.40 -2.22 25.45
N GLN A 118 11.17 -1.26 25.98
CA GLN A 118 10.71 -0.34 27.01
C GLN A 118 9.58 0.58 26.52
N GLU A 119 9.69 1.10 25.31
CA GLU A 119 8.64 1.91 24.68
C GLU A 119 7.38 1.10 24.43
N LEU A 120 7.53 -0.13 23.96
CA LEU A 120 6.41 -1.04 23.74
C LEU A 120 5.69 -1.38 25.06
N GLN A 121 6.43 -1.63 26.13
CA GLN A 121 5.87 -1.86 27.47
C GLN A 121 5.14 -0.62 28.01
N LYS A 122 5.66 0.59 27.77
CA LYS A 122 4.99 1.84 28.13
C LYS A 122 3.68 1.99 27.34
N LEU A 123 3.70 1.71 26.05
CA LEU A 123 2.50 1.74 25.21
C LEU A 123 1.43 0.77 25.73
N PHE A 124 1.80 -0.47 26.05
CA PHE A 124 0.84 -1.44 26.55
C PHE A 124 0.24 -1.04 27.91
N ARG A 125 1.05 -0.54 28.84
CA ARG A 125 0.53 -0.02 30.11
C ARG A 125 -0.44 1.15 29.90
N TYR A 126 -0.16 2.04 28.95
CA TYR A 126 -1.07 3.12 28.60
C TYR A 126 -2.41 2.57 28.06
N LEU A 127 -2.37 1.61 27.14
CA LEU A 127 -3.55 0.99 26.55
C LEU A 127 -4.36 0.17 27.56
N GLU A 128 -3.72 -0.45 28.54
CA GLU A 128 -4.36 -1.19 29.63
C GLU A 128 -5.14 -0.28 30.57
N ASN A 129 -4.70 0.96 30.74
CA ASN A 129 -5.37 1.96 31.60
C ASN A 129 -6.31 2.89 30.81
N ASP A 130 -6.44 2.71 29.48
CA ASP A 130 -7.37 3.49 28.67
C ASP A 130 -8.81 3.07 28.99
N THR A 131 -9.68 4.04 29.28
CA THR A 131 -11.10 3.85 29.56
C THR A 131 -11.99 4.38 28.44
N GLY A 132 -11.40 4.79 27.33
CA GLY A 132 -12.12 5.33 26.18
C GLY A 132 -13.01 4.30 25.49
N ARG A 133 -14.00 4.77 24.74
CA ARG A 133 -14.96 3.94 23.98
C ARG A 133 -14.32 2.80 23.18
N PHE A 134 -13.08 2.98 22.73
CA PHE A 134 -12.35 2.04 21.88
C PHE A 134 -11.16 1.40 22.57
N ALA A 135 -11.05 1.51 23.87
CA ALA A 135 -9.90 1.05 24.65
C ALA A 135 -9.56 -0.42 24.39
N ILE A 136 -10.51 -1.34 24.56
CA ILE A 136 -10.32 -2.80 24.36
C ILE A 136 -9.90 -3.08 22.91
N ARG A 137 -10.56 -2.46 21.93
CA ARG A 137 -10.20 -2.60 20.51
C ARG A 137 -8.77 -2.14 20.22
N ASN A 138 -8.41 -0.96 20.69
CA ASN A 138 -7.08 -0.38 20.46
C ASN A 138 -6.00 -1.26 21.13
N HIS A 139 -6.24 -1.71 22.34
CA HIS A 139 -5.33 -2.60 23.05
C HIS A 139 -5.12 -3.92 22.29
N LEU A 140 -6.22 -4.57 21.84
CA LEU A 140 -6.17 -5.79 21.01
C LEU A 140 -5.39 -5.55 19.71
N MET A 141 -5.67 -4.45 19.01
CA MET A 141 -5.03 -4.11 17.74
C MET A 141 -3.51 -4.00 17.88
N PHE A 142 -3.03 -3.25 18.87
CA PHE A 142 -1.60 -3.06 19.09
C PHE A 142 -0.91 -4.33 19.59
N LYS A 143 -1.57 -5.12 20.45
CA LYS A 143 -1.03 -6.43 20.88
C LYS A 143 -0.93 -7.42 19.74
N LEU A 144 -1.94 -7.51 18.87
CA LEU A 144 -1.88 -8.35 17.67
C LEU A 144 -0.71 -7.96 16.76
N LEU A 145 -0.55 -6.67 16.44
CA LEU A 145 0.56 -6.21 15.60
C LEU A 145 1.91 -6.57 16.20
N ALA A 146 2.10 -6.31 17.49
CA ALA A 146 3.39 -6.50 18.16
C ALA A 146 3.78 -7.97 18.32
N THR A 147 2.83 -8.85 18.53
CA THR A 147 3.12 -10.28 18.83
C THR A 147 3.11 -11.18 17.61
N THR A 148 2.35 -10.83 16.56
CA THR A 148 2.24 -11.66 15.36
C THR A 148 3.09 -11.14 14.20
N GLY A 149 3.49 -9.87 14.22
CA GLY A 149 4.20 -9.25 13.11
C GLY A 149 3.39 -9.14 11.82
N MET A 150 2.06 -9.22 11.90
CA MET A 150 1.20 -9.06 10.73
C MET A 150 1.26 -7.63 10.18
N ARG A 151 0.95 -7.47 8.89
CA ARG A 151 0.88 -6.13 8.29
C ARG A 151 -0.39 -5.41 8.72
N ARG A 152 -0.35 -4.08 8.74
CA ARG A 152 -1.53 -3.25 9.06
C ARG A 152 -2.74 -3.59 8.19
N SER A 153 -2.56 -3.80 6.89
CA SER A 153 -3.65 -4.19 5.99
C SER A 153 -4.24 -5.55 6.34
N GLU A 154 -3.38 -6.51 6.69
CA GLU A 154 -3.82 -7.84 7.12
C GLU A 154 -4.63 -7.77 8.42
N LEU A 155 -4.21 -6.94 9.37
CA LEU A 155 -4.93 -6.73 10.62
C LEU A 155 -6.35 -6.15 10.40
N VAL A 156 -6.48 -5.21 9.45
CA VAL A 156 -7.78 -4.57 9.13
C VAL A 156 -8.75 -5.55 8.47
N ASP A 157 -8.22 -6.47 7.68
CA ASP A 157 -9.01 -7.41 6.87
C ASP A 157 -9.32 -8.73 7.60
N ILE A 158 -8.81 -8.93 8.84
CA ILE A 158 -9.08 -10.16 9.62
C ILE A 158 -10.58 -10.27 9.91
N THR A 159 -11.15 -11.44 9.62
CA THR A 159 -12.51 -11.83 9.96
C THR A 159 -12.55 -12.82 11.14
N TRP A 160 -13.72 -12.96 11.77
CA TRP A 160 -13.90 -13.89 12.89
C TRP A 160 -13.62 -15.35 12.52
N GLU A 161 -13.94 -15.78 11.31
CA GLU A 161 -13.69 -17.15 10.82
C GLU A 161 -12.19 -17.49 10.66
N GLN A 162 -11.33 -16.47 10.61
CA GLN A 162 -9.89 -16.64 10.49
C GLN A 162 -9.20 -16.87 11.84
N LEU A 163 -9.92 -16.64 12.94
CA LEU A 163 -9.43 -16.83 14.30
C LEU A 163 -9.76 -18.22 14.81
N ASP A 164 -8.75 -19.03 15.06
CA ASP A 164 -8.87 -20.31 15.76
C ASP A 164 -8.36 -20.13 17.20
N LEU A 165 -9.27 -19.82 18.11
CA LEU A 165 -8.96 -19.60 19.51
C LEU A 165 -8.66 -20.91 20.27
N PHE A 166 -9.10 -22.05 19.75
CA PHE A 166 -8.81 -23.37 20.32
C PHE A 166 -7.34 -23.75 20.08
N ASN A 167 -6.86 -23.59 18.86
CA ASN A 167 -5.49 -23.90 18.48
C ASN A 167 -4.56 -22.69 18.65
N ASN A 168 -5.04 -21.56 19.14
CA ASN A 168 -4.29 -20.30 19.27
C ASN A 168 -3.60 -19.90 17.96
N THR A 169 -4.33 -19.92 16.85
CA THR A 169 -3.82 -19.53 15.54
C THR A 169 -4.73 -18.55 14.83
N ILE A 170 -4.14 -17.81 13.92
CA ILE A 170 -4.86 -16.91 13.02
C ILE A 170 -4.42 -17.18 11.58
N ARG A 171 -5.38 -17.36 10.67
CA ARG A 171 -5.15 -17.51 9.24
C ARG A 171 -5.11 -16.15 8.58
N ILE A 172 -4.00 -15.82 7.92
CA ILE A 172 -3.80 -14.55 7.23
C ILE A 172 -3.73 -14.78 5.72
N HIS A 173 -4.53 -14.02 4.99
CA HIS A 173 -4.46 -13.96 3.53
C HIS A 173 -3.43 -12.91 3.11
N GLY A 174 -2.32 -13.34 2.57
CA GLY A 174 -1.24 -12.48 2.12
C GLY A 174 -1.36 -12.07 0.64
N LYS A 175 -0.42 -11.26 0.18
CA LYS A 175 -0.33 -10.83 -1.23
C LYS A 175 -0.24 -12.05 -2.17
N GLY A 176 -1.03 -12.05 -3.23
CA GLY A 176 -1.05 -13.14 -4.23
C GLY A 176 -1.83 -14.37 -3.79
N LYS A 177 -2.84 -14.21 -2.94
CA LYS A 177 -3.69 -15.30 -2.40
C LYS A 177 -2.92 -16.37 -1.62
N LYS A 178 -1.72 -16.05 -1.12
CA LYS A 178 -0.97 -16.95 -0.26
C LYS A 178 -1.52 -16.86 1.16
N GLU A 179 -1.84 -18.00 1.74
CA GLU A 179 -2.26 -18.11 3.13
C GLU A 179 -1.07 -18.46 4.03
N ARG A 180 -1.10 -17.95 5.24
CA ARG A 180 -0.19 -18.38 6.30
C ARG A 180 -0.90 -18.41 7.64
N LEU A 181 -0.52 -19.34 8.49
CA LEU A 181 -0.94 -19.38 9.88
C LEU A 181 0.08 -18.61 10.73
N LEU A 182 -0.43 -17.77 11.62
CA LEU A 182 0.35 -17.08 12.63
C LEU A 182 -0.08 -17.60 14.01
N PRO A 183 0.85 -17.88 14.92
CA PRO A 183 0.50 -18.22 16.29
C PRO A 183 -0.04 -16.99 17.03
N LEU A 184 -1.11 -17.18 17.79
CA LEU A 184 -1.58 -16.21 18.75
C LEU A 184 -0.91 -16.47 20.10
N HIS A 185 -0.27 -15.44 20.65
CA HIS A 185 0.29 -15.57 22.00
C HIS A 185 -0.84 -15.78 23.01
N PRO A 186 -0.72 -16.71 23.98
CA PRO A 186 -1.79 -17.02 24.94
C PRO A 186 -2.36 -15.80 25.67
N MET A 187 -1.56 -14.78 25.91
CA MET A 187 -2.01 -13.49 26.52
C MET A 187 -3.04 -12.74 25.68
N ILE A 188 -3.17 -13.03 24.38
CA ILE A 188 -4.09 -12.28 23.51
C ILE A 188 -5.47 -12.92 23.50
N VAL A 189 -5.56 -14.21 23.71
CA VAL A 189 -6.82 -14.93 23.65
C VAL A 189 -7.89 -14.37 24.60
N PRO A 190 -7.59 -14.12 25.89
CA PRO A 190 -8.55 -13.45 26.79
C PRO A 190 -9.00 -12.09 26.25
N LEU A 191 -8.06 -11.29 25.74
CA LEU A 191 -8.37 -9.97 25.21
C LEU A 191 -9.26 -10.02 23.95
N ILE A 192 -9.09 -11.06 23.09
CA ILE A 192 -10.02 -11.29 21.96
C ILE A 192 -11.41 -11.65 22.47
N VAL A 193 -11.51 -12.51 23.49
CA VAL A 193 -12.77 -12.91 24.09
C VAL A 193 -13.47 -11.70 24.73
N ASP A 194 -12.77 -10.89 25.51
CA ASP A 194 -13.30 -9.67 26.13
C ASP A 194 -13.81 -8.68 25.07
N TYR A 195 -13.02 -8.49 24.02
CA TYR A 195 -13.43 -7.64 22.89
C TYR A 195 -14.65 -8.19 22.20
N LYS A 196 -14.72 -9.51 21.92
CA LYS A 196 -15.85 -10.17 21.31
C LYS A 196 -17.12 -9.98 22.16
N ASN A 197 -17.03 -10.14 23.47
CA ASN A 197 -18.14 -9.98 24.41
C ASN A 197 -18.60 -8.51 24.53
N SER A 198 -17.75 -7.54 24.17
CA SER A 198 -18.10 -6.11 24.17
C SER A 198 -18.86 -5.68 22.89
N LEU A 199 -18.97 -6.56 21.89
CA LEU A 199 -19.61 -6.25 20.60
C LEU A 199 -21.03 -6.74 20.54
N PRO A 200 -21.93 -6.03 19.82
CA PRO A 200 -23.25 -6.51 19.48
C PRO A 200 -23.20 -7.77 18.61
N GLU A 201 -24.15 -8.67 18.78
CA GLU A 201 -24.21 -9.97 18.11
C GLU A 201 -24.14 -9.87 16.57
N TYR A 202 -24.78 -8.86 15.97
CA TYR A 202 -24.76 -8.67 14.51
C TYR A 202 -23.37 -8.38 13.93
N LEU A 203 -22.38 -8.01 14.76
CA LEU A 203 -20.99 -7.81 14.36
C LEU A 203 -20.12 -9.06 14.52
N LEU A 204 -20.68 -10.15 15.04
CA LEU A 204 -19.97 -11.39 15.30
C LEU A 204 -20.13 -12.43 14.19
N HIS A 205 -20.76 -12.08 13.07
CA HIS A 205 -20.87 -12.99 11.94
C HIS A 205 -19.45 -13.41 11.45
N PRO A 206 -19.23 -14.68 11.10
CA PRO A 206 -17.91 -15.21 10.74
C PRO A 206 -17.15 -14.38 9.70
N SER A 207 -17.84 -13.86 8.67
CA SER A 207 -17.26 -13.04 7.61
C SER A 207 -17.07 -11.57 7.96
N GLN A 208 -17.50 -11.12 9.14
CA GLN A 208 -17.33 -9.73 9.55
C GLN A 208 -15.88 -9.45 10.02
N PRO A 209 -15.34 -8.25 9.72
CA PRO A 209 -14.05 -7.85 10.26
C PRO A 209 -14.05 -7.86 11.78
N VAL A 210 -12.99 -8.44 12.36
CA VAL A 210 -12.78 -8.44 13.82
C VAL A 210 -12.65 -7.04 14.35
N LEU A 211 -11.87 -6.20 13.68
CA LEU A 211 -11.60 -4.83 14.12
C LEU A 211 -12.45 -3.84 13.32
N LEU A 212 -13.42 -3.26 13.96
CA LEU A 212 -14.23 -2.19 13.38
C LEU A 212 -13.42 -0.90 13.36
N ILE A 213 -12.70 -0.66 12.26
CA ILE A 213 -11.85 0.52 12.12
C ILE A 213 -12.62 1.69 11.50
N ARG A 214 -13.64 1.40 10.68
CA ARG A 214 -14.56 2.42 10.19
C ARG A 214 -15.67 2.65 11.18
N MET A 215 -15.70 3.82 11.76
CA MET A 215 -16.92 4.35 12.33
C MET A 215 -17.87 4.67 11.18
N ALA A 216 -19.14 4.26 11.30
CA ALA A 216 -20.17 4.94 10.55
C ALA A 216 -20.09 6.41 10.96
N THR A 217 -19.66 7.27 10.05
CA THR A 217 -19.90 8.70 10.16
C THR A 217 -21.40 8.86 10.06
N GLY A 218 -22.03 9.05 11.23
CA GLY A 218 -23.37 9.56 11.30
C GLY A 218 -23.40 11.01 10.78
#